data_cf734b699b267c27b220ad79c86de419
#
_entry.id   cf734b699b267c27b220ad79c86de419
#
_cell.length_a   1.000
_cell.length_b   1.000
_cell.length_c   1.000
_cell.angle_alpha   90.00
_cell.angle_beta   90.00
_cell.angle_gamma   90.00
#
_symmetry.space_group_name_H-M   'P 1'
#
loop_
_entity.id
_entity.type
_entity.pdbx_description
1 polymer ?
#
loop_
_entity_poly.entity_id
_entity_poly.type
_entity_poly.pdbx_seq_one_letter_code
_entity_poly.pdbx_strand_id
1 'polypeptide(L)'
;MAKEPHELKWLESLLPEEGYRRRPMFGGFAYYIDERIVLLTFESPGDNSYQSKIYPFELWNGCMFPVEKEHQEKALKRFPFLVNHPVLPKWLYLPLKTENFDDLASDVIAQAIRPNGYWGSIPKPKRKKM
;
A
#
# COMPACT_ATOMS: atom_id res chain seq x y z
N MET A 1 19.51 -0.71 -3.72
CA MET A 1 19.11 -1.22 -2.41
C MET A 1 18.16 -0.25 -1.73
N ALA A 2 17.06 -0.76 -1.23
CA ALA A 2 16.06 0.09 -0.60
C ALA A 2 16.56 0.59 0.76
N LYS A 3 16.23 1.84 1.05
CA LYS A 3 16.54 2.40 2.36
C LYS A 3 15.55 1.89 3.38
N GLU A 4 15.97 1.86 4.63
CA GLU A 4 15.03 1.60 5.71
C GLU A 4 13.96 2.71 5.70
N PRO A 5 12.69 2.38 5.90
CA PRO A 5 11.70 3.41 6.04
C PRO A 5 11.96 4.19 7.34
N HIS A 6 11.79 5.50 7.30
CA HIS A 6 11.92 6.22 8.56
C HIS A 6 10.80 7.22 8.79
N GLU A 7 10.31 7.87 7.76
CA GLU A 7 9.17 8.76 7.94
C GLU A 7 7.87 7.96 8.12
N LEU A 8 7.78 6.82 7.45
CA LEU A 8 6.60 5.97 7.52
C LEU A 8 6.80 4.77 8.44
N LYS A 9 7.92 4.71 9.13
CA LYS A 9 8.19 3.55 9.97
C LYS A 9 7.19 3.39 11.11
N TRP A 10 6.59 4.47 11.56
CA TRP A 10 5.61 4.39 12.64
C TRP A 10 4.42 3.51 12.28
N LEU A 11 4.17 3.35 10.97
CA LEU A 11 3.07 2.48 10.54
C LEU A 11 3.28 1.04 10.98
N GLU A 12 4.53 0.64 11.19
CA GLU A 12 4.81 -0.72 11.65
C GLU A 12 4.18 -1.01 13.00
N SER A 13 4.03 0.00 13.83
CA SER A 13 3.41 -0.18 15.14
C SER A 13 1.92 -0.50 15.05
N LEU A 14 1.31 -0.29 13.90
CA LEU A 14 -0.09 -0.60 13.68
C LEU A 14 -0.31 -2.04 13.22
N LEU A 15 0.77 -2.74 12.88
CA LEU A 15 0.71 -4.12 12.44
C LEU A 15 0.83 -5.04 13.65
N PRO A 16 0.38 -6.30 13.54
CA PRO A 16 0.56 -7.24 14.65
C PRO A 16 2.02 -7.32 15.04
N GLU A 17 2.29 -7.24 16.32
CA GLU A 17 3.67 -7.22 16.80
C GLU A 17 4.44 -8.45 16.35
N GLU A 18 3.78 -9.57 16.32
CA GLU A 18 4.36 -10.78 15.76
C GLU A 18 3.54 -11.19 14.55
N GLY A 19 4.20 -11.75 13.58
CA GLY A 19 3.50 -12.29 12.44
C GLY A 19 3.48 -11.44 11.20
N TYR A 20 4.23 -10.31 11.19
CA TYR A 20 4.38 -9.61 9.93
C TYR A 20 5.82 -9.71 9.45
N ARG A 21 5.98 -9.62 8.13
CA ARG A 21 7.30 -9.60 7.50
C ARG A 21 7.40 -8.37 6.61
N ARG A 22 8.57 -7.80 6.54
CA ARG A 22 8.83 -6.66 5.68
C ARG A 22 9.83 -7.08 4.61
N ARG A 23 9.54 -6.75 3.36
CA ARG A 23 10.44 -7.06 2.26
C ARG A 23 10.53 -5.88 1.31
N PRO A 24 11.73 -5.61 0.74
CA PRO A 24 11.85 -4.55 -0.26
C PRO A 24 11.02 -4.87 -1.50
N MET A 25 10.37 -3.86 -2.05
CA MET A 25 9.56 -4.03 -3.25
C MET A 25 9.38 -2.68 -3.95
N PHE A 26 9.71 -2.62 -5.23
CA PHE A 26 9.53 -1.42 -6.05
C PHE A 26 10.19 -0.17 -5.47
N GLY A 27 11.32 -0.34 -4.78
CA GLY A 27 11.99 0.79 -4.16
C GLY A 27 11.44 1.21 -2.82
N GLY A 28 10.40 0.54 -2.36
CA GLY A 28 9.82 0.74 -1.03
C GLY A 28 9.82 -0.57 -0.28
N PHE A 29 8.81 -0.73 0.57
CA PHE A 29 8.70 -1.93 1.38
C PHE A 29 7.30 -2.49 1.34
N ALA A 30 7.20 -3.81 1.26
CA ALA A 30 5.92 -4.51 1.34
C ALA A 30 5.85 -5.21 2.70
N TYR A 31 4.68 -5.14 3.31
CA TYR A 31 4.44 -5.75 4.62
C TYR A 31 3.44 -6.88 4.47
N TYR A 32 3.83 -8.04 4.93
CA TYR A 32 3.03 -9.26 4.80
C TYR A 32 2.52 -9.71 6.14
N ILE A 33 1.27 -10.12 6.20
CA ILE A 33 0.75 -10.88 7.33
C ILE A 33 0.45 -12.26 6.77
N ASP A 34 1.14 -13.26 7.30
CA ASP A 34 1.18 -14.58 6.72
C ASP A 34 1.68 -14.44 5.28
N GLU A 35 0.92 -14.84 4.28
CA GLU A 35 1.36 -14.74 2.90
C GLU A 35 0.68 -13.59 2.15
N ARG A 36 -0.02 -12.74 2.86
CA ARG A 36 -0.83 -11.70 2.27
C ARG A 36 -0.14 -10.34 2.43
N ILE A 37 0.03 -9.63 1.32
CA ILE A 37 0.55 -8.27 1.37
C ILE A 37 -0.60 -7.37 1.81
N VAL A 38 -0.41 -6.65 2.91
CA VAL A 38 -1.46 -5.78 3.44
C VAL A 38 -1.12 -4.30 3.32
N LEU A 39 0.15 -3.98 3.10
CA LEU A 39 0.60 -2.59 3.10
C LEU A 39 1.91 -2.49 2.35
N LEU A 40 2.05 -1.43 1.56
CA LEU A 40 3.34 -1.06 0.98
C LEU A 40 3.61 0.39 1.35
N THR A 41 4.87 0.71 1.61
CA THR A 41 5.27 2.07 1.92
C THR A 41 6.33 2.52 0.95
N PHE A 42 6.24 3.80 0.58
CA PHE A 42 7.19 4.41 -0.35
C PHE A 42 7.59 5.77 0.17
N GLU A 43 8.88 6.09 0.10
CA GLU A 43 9.40 7.36 0.57
C GLU A 43 10.31 7.96 -0.49
N SER A 44 9.78 8.13 -1.70
CA SER A 44 10.51 8.70 -2.83
C SER A 44 9.75 9.90 -3.34
N PRO A 45 9.97 11.07 -2.75
CA PRO A 45 9.23 12.26 -3.17
C PRO A 45 9.69 12.78 -4.52
N GLY A 46 8.83 13.57 -5.15
CA GLY A 46 9.19 14.34 -6.33
C GLY A 46 8.68 13.83 -7.66
N ASP A 47 8.31 12.57 -7.76
CA ASP A 47 7.87 12.02 -9.04
C ASP A 47 6.35 11.98 -9.09
N ASN A 48 5.78 12.84 -9.94
CA ASN A 48 4.33 12.91 -10.06
C ASN A 48 3.84 12.78 -11.50
N SER A 49 4.65 12.15 -12.37
CA SER A 49 4.23 11.96 -13.75
C SER A 49 4.43 10.52 -14.18
N TYR A 50 3.58 10.10 -15.12
CA TYR A 50 3.65 8.76 -15.67
C TYR A 50 3.01 8.77 -17.05
N GLN A 51 3.76 8.31 -18.05
CA GLN A 51 3.29 8.23 -19.43
C GLN A 51 2.74 9.58 -19.90
N SER A 52 3.52 10.63 -19.70
CA SER A 52 3.20 12.00 -20.14
C SER A 52 2.02 12.62 -19.43
N LYS A 53 1.54 12.01 -18.34
CA LYS A 53 0.45 12.56 -17.58
C LYS A 53 0.96 13.00 -16.22
N ILE A 54 0.52 14.15 -15.76
CA ILE A 54 0.93 14.71 -14.47
C ILE A 54 -0.21 14.52 -13.48
N TYR A 55 0.13 14.04 -12.31
CA TYR A 55 -0.85 13.75 -11.26
C TYR A 55 -0.73 14.76 -10.13
N PRO A 56 -1.81 15.00 -9.39
CA PRO A 56 -1.78 15.95 -8.28
C PRO A 56 -1.11 15.39 -7.02
N PHE A 57 -0.45 14.27 -7.12
CA PHE A 57 0.23 13.66 -5.99
C PHE A 57 1.51 12.98 -6.45
N GLU A 58 2.42 12.75 -5.52
CA GLU A 58 3.65 12.03 -5.82
C GLU A 58 3.36 10.55 -5.89
N LEU A 59 3.85 9.89 -6.93
CA LEU A 59 3.48 8.50 -7.21
C LEU A 59 4.11 7.48 -6.26
N TRP A 60 5.24 7.83 -5.66
CA TRP A 60 6.00 6.87 -4.87
C TRP A 60 6.34 7.46 -3.50
N ASN A 61 5.41 8.21 -2.92
CA ASN A 61 5.61 8.82 -1.62
C ASN A 61 4.29 8.72 -0.84
N GLY A 62 4.14 7.63 -0.11
CA GLY A 62 2.93 7.35 0.63
C GLY A 62 2.80 5.86 0.85
N CYS A 63 1.57 5.38 0.99
CA CYS A 63 1.36 3.96 1.17
C CYS A 63 0.30 3.42 0.24
N MET A 64 0.42 2.13 -0.05
CA MET A 64 -0.52 1.42 -0.90
C MET A 64 -1.14 0.27 -0.14
N PHE A 65 -2.38 -0.04 -0.53
CA PHE A 65 -3.15 -1.10 0.09
C PHE A 65 -3.67 -2.01 -1.01
N PRO A 66 -3.14 -3.22 -1.14
CA PRO A 66 -3.64 -4.13 -2.17
C PRO A 66 -5.07 -4.55 -1.89
N VAL A 67 -5.90 -4.51 -2.92
CA VAL A 67 -7.29 -4.95 -2.83
C VAL A 67 -7.62 -5.60 -4.15
N GLU A 68 -8.18 -6.81 -4.11
CA GLU A 68 -8.57 -7.47 -5.34
C GLU A 68 -9.59 -6.63 -6.09
N LYS A 69 -9.53 -6.70 -7.40
CA LYS A 69 -10.31 -5.82 -8.27
C LYS A 69 -11.81 -5.86 -7.92
N GLU A 70 -12.31 -7.02 -7.60
CA GLU A 70 -13.72 -7.20 -7.31
C GLU A 70 -14.17 -6.48 -6.04
N HIS A 71 -13.23 -6.09 -5.20
CA HIS A 71 -13.55 -5.42 -3.94
C HIS A 71 -13.17 -3.94 -3.92
N GLN A 72 -12.58 -3.43 -5.01
CA GLN A 72 -12.11 -2.05 -5.01
C GLN A 72 -13.21 -1.02 -4.86
N GLU A 73 -14.35 -1.28 -5.48
CA GLU A 73 -15.46 -0.33 -5.38
C GLU A 73 -15.91 -0.19 -3.93
N LYS A 74 -16.01 -1.31 -3.24
CA LYS A 74 -16.40 -1.31 -1.83
C LYS A 74 -15.36 -0.58 -0.98
N ALA A 75 -14.07 -0.83 -1.25
CA ALA A 75 -13.01 -0.18 -0.51
C ALA A 75 -13.01 1.32 -0.72
N LEU A 76 -13.22 1.76 -1.96
CA LEU A 76 -13.25 3.19 -2.26
C LEU A 76 -14.47 3.89 -1.69
N LYS A 77 -15.59 3.17 -1.56
CA LYS A 77 -16.76 3.73 -0.88
C LYS A 77 -16.47 3.97 0.60
N ARG A 78 -15.78 3.04 1.21
CA ARG A 78 -15.47 3.16 2.64
C ARG A 78 -14.39 4.21 2.88
N PHE A 79 -13.40 4.29 1.98
CA PHE A 79 -12.29 5.23 2.12
C PHE A 79 -12.14 6.01 0.83
N PRO A 80 -13.01 7.00 0.60
CA PRO A 80 -13.02 7.70 -0.69
C PRO A 80 -11.80 8.56 -0.96
N PHE A 81 -10.95 8.76 0.03
CA PHE A 81 -9.70 9.49 -0.17
C PHE A 81 -8.61 8.65 -0.83
N LEU A 82 -8.82 7.34 -0.97
CA LEU A 82 -7.86 6.49 -1.68
C LEU A 82 -8.05 6.63 -3.18
N VAL A 83 -6.96 6.41 -3.92
CA VAL A 83 -7.03 6.45 -5.38
C VAL A 83 -6.36 5.20 -5.94
N ASN A 84 -6.75 4.82 -7.15
CA ASN A 84 -6.02 3.75 -7.84
C ASN A 84 -4.66 4.29 -8.24
N HIS A 85 -3.61 3.55 -7.93
CA HIS A 85 -2.27 4.00 -8.28
C HIS A 85 -2.12 3.99 -9.81
N PRO A 86 -1.54 5.05 -10.40
CA PRO A 86 -1.45 5.12 -11.85
C PRO A 86 -0.64 3.98 -12.50
N VAL A 87 0.39 3.50 -11.81
CA VAL A 87 1.25 2.45 -12.34
C VAL A 87 0.74 1.08 -11.91
N LEU A 88 0.18 1.00 -10.71
CA LEU A 88 -0.27 -0.27 -10.12
C LEU A 88 -1.75 -0.15 -9.75
N PRO A 89 -2.64 -0.11 -10.73
CA PRO A 89 -4.04 0.23 -10.47
C PRO A 89 -4.81 -0.78 -9.63
N LYS A 90 -4.27 -1.97 -9.43
CA LYS A 90 -4.89 -2.93 -8.52
C LYS A 90 -4.72 -2.51 -7.06
N TRP A 91 -3.82 -1.60 -6.78
CA TRP A 91 -3.50 -1.20 -5.42
C TRP A 91 -4.01 0.21 -5.18
N LEU A 92 -4.66 0.39 -4.05
CA LEU A 92 -5.19 1.69 -3.67
C LEU A 92 -4.10 2.45 -2.95
N TYR A 93 -4.00 3.74 -3.25
CA TYR A 93 -2.86 4.55 -2.84
C TYR A 93 -3.31 5.71 -1.97
N LEU A 94 -2.55 5.98 -0.93
CA LEU A 94 -2.74 7.12 -0.05
C LEU A 94 -1.45 7.94 -0.07
N PRO A 95 -1.45 9.08 -0.80
CA PRO A 95 -0.25 9.92 -0.85
C PRO A 95 0.09 10.50 0.52
N LEU A 96 1.38 10.60 0.82
CA LEU A 96 1.85 11.07 2.11
C LEU A 96 1.37 12.50 2.43
N LYS A 97 1.23 13.31 1.40
CA LYS A 97 0.82 14.72 1.60
C LYS A 97 -0.68 14.90 1.72
N THR A 98 -1.43 13.81 1.77
CA THR A 98 -2.87 13.90 1.99
C THR A 98 -3.11 14.49 3.39
N GLU A 99 -4.06 15.42 3.46
CA GLU A 99 -4.41 16.01 4.74
C GLU A 99 -4.89 14.93 5.70
N ASN A 100 -4.42 14.98 6.95
CA ASN A 100 -4.73 13.98 7.96
C ASN A 100 -4.21 12.58 7.62
N PHE A 101 -3.11 12.52 6.88
CA PHE A 101 -2.55 11.26 6.44
C PHE A 101 -2.44 10.23 7.57
N ASP A 102 -1.91 10.65 8.72
CA ASP A 102 -1.67 9.71 9.82
C ASP A 102 -2.96 9.04 10.28
N ASP A 103 -4.01 9.82 10.48
CA ASP A 103 -5.30 9.25 10.89
C ASP A 103 -5.91 8.38 9.82
N LEU A 104 -5.84 8.85 8.57
CA LEU A 104 -6.42 8.10 7.47
C LEU A 104 -5.70 6.78 7.23
N ALA A 105 -4.37 6.79 7.27
CA ALA A 105 -3.60 5.57 7.10
C ALA A 105 -3.91 4.59 8.22
N SER A 106 -4.02 5.07 9.45
CA SER A 106 -4.34 4.23 10.59
C SER A 106 -5.69 3.55 10.41
N ASP A 107 -6.68 4.29 9.92
CA ASP A 107 -8.02 3.73 9.71
C ASP A 107 -8.00 2.63 8.67
N VAL A 108 -7.29 2.84 7.57
CA VAL A 108 -7.24 1.82 6.53
C VAL A 108 -6.48 0.59 7.00
N ILE A 109 -5.35 0.80 7.70
CA ILE A 109 -4.57 -0.34 8.20
C ILE A 109 -5.38 -1.18 9.16
N ALA A 110 -6.19 -0.53 10.02
CA ALA A 110 -7.02 -1.28 10.96
C ALA A 110 -7.96 -2.24 10.24
N GLN A 111 -8.41 -1.88 9.04
CA GLN A 111 -9.22 -2.78 8.24
C GLN A 111 -8.36 -3.80 7.50
N ALA A 112 -7.22 -3.35 6.98
CA ALA A 112 -6.39 -4.19 6.12
C ALA A 112 -5.82 -5.39 6.85
N ILE A 113 -5.56 -5.27 8.15
CA ILE A 113 -4.95 -6.37 8.91
C ILE A 113 -5.98 -7.39 9.41
N ARG A 114 -7.26 -7.15 9.19
CA ARG A 114 -8.27 -8.10 9.62
C ARG A 114 -8.21 -9.38 8.81
N PRO A 115 -8.23 -10.53 9.47
CA PRO A 115 -8.06 -11.79 8.75
C PRO A 115 -9.22 -12.15 7.82
N ASN A 116 -10.41 -11.65 8.09
CA ASN A 116 -11.59 -12.01 7.30
C ASN A 116 -12.05 -10.90 6.38
N GLY A 117 -11.22 -9.88 6.19
CA GLY A 117 -11.57 -8.79 5.31
C GLY A 117 -11.19 -9.08 3.87
N TYR A 118 -11.54 -8.14 3.00
CA TYR A 118 -11.20 -8.26 1.60
C TYR A 118 -9.91 -7.51 1.24
N TRP A 119 -9.25 -6.96 2.24
CA TRP A 119 -8.00 -6.23 2.03
C TRP A 119 -6.84 -7.19 1.88
N GLY A 120 -5.83 -6.72 1.15
CA GLY A 120 -4.62 -7.49 0.98
C GLY A 120 -4.67 -8.34 -0.28
N SER A 121 -3.52 -8.85 -0.65
CA SER A 121 -3.40 -9.67 -1.84
C SER A 121 -2.34 -10.73 -1.59
N ILE A 122 -2.62 -11.94 -1.99
CA ILE A 122 -1.64 -13.03 -1.91
C ILE A 122 -0.95 -13.09 -3.25
N PRO A 123 0.37 -12.81 -3.31
CA PRO A 123 1.07 -12.87 -4.58
C PRO A 123 1.03 -14.27 -5.13
N LYS A 124 0.77 -14.38 -6.42
CA LYS A 124 0.80 -15.67 -7.06
C LYS A 124 2.24 -16.14 -7.18
N PRO A 125 2.52 -17.38 -6.86
CA PRO A 125 3.88 -17.87 -7.03
C PRO A 125 4.26 -17.85 -8.51
N LYS A 126 5.53 -17.63 -8.76
CA LYS A 126 6.02 -17.71 -10.11
C LYS A 126 5.79 -19.09 -10.64
N ARG A 127 5.17 -19.16 -11.83
CA ARG A 127 4.94 -20.44 -12.42
C ARG A 127 6.25 -21.04 -12.89
N LYS A 128 6.47 -22.25 -12.52
CA LYS A 128 7.62 -22.96 -13.04
C LYS A 128 7.26 -23.59 -14.36
N LYS A 129 8.18 -23.49 -15.29
CA LYS A 129 7.98 -24.19 -16.56
C LYS A 129 8.21 -25.66 -16.35
N MET A 130 7.29 -26.42 -16.78
CA MET A 130 7.40 -27.85 -16.60
C MET A 130 7.96 -28.50 -17.84
#